data_3b018c67f8e359b56e53754bf8c65bdd
#
_entry.id   3b018c67f8e359b56e53754bf8c65bdd
#
_cell.length_a   1.000
_cell.length_b   1.000
_cell.length_c   1.000
_cell.angle_alpha   90.00
_cell.angle_beta   90.00
_cell.angle_gamma   90.00
#
_symmetry.space_group_name_H-M   'P 1'
#
loop_
_entity.id
_entity.type
_entity.pdbx_description
1 polymer ?
#
loop_
_entity_poly.entity_id
_entity_poly.type
_entity_poly.pdbx_seq_one_letter_code
_entity_poly.pdbx_strand_id
1 'polypeptide(L)'
;NFIEYALNSFVLASIAAFATLVLGIVLTYSKRLNSNKLTQHLVNFSSLGYAIPGAVLAIGIIIPFAAFDNTLDGLMREHFDFSTGLILSGTAFAIVFSYSVRFLAVSSGSVESSLSKVTPSMDMASRSLGHNYLSTLFKVHLPIIKRGALTGMLVVFVDCLKELPATLILRPFNFETLATQVYQFASDELLEQSALSALIIVAVGILPVILLDKSISQKS
;
A
#
# COMPACT_ATOMS: atom_id res chain seq x y z
N ASN A 1 -14.17 22.38 -1.97
CA ASN A 1 -13.80 21.02 -1.46
C ASN A 1 -12.46 20.45 -1.98
N PHE A 2 -11.69 21.24 -2.79
CA PHE A 2 -10.40 20.81 -3.32
C PHE A 2 -9.41 20.33 -2.23
N ILE A 3 -9.32 21.05 -1.11
CA ILE A 3 -8.46 20.71 0.03
C ILE A 3 -8.86 19.35 0.64
N GLU A 4 -10.14 19.07 0.71
CA GLU A 4 -10.69 17.81 1.19
C GLU A 4 -10.25 16.63 0.29
N TYR A 5 -10.35 16.78 -1.03
CA TYR A 5 -9.90 15.76 -1.98
C TYR A 5 -8.40 15.52 -1.93
N ALA A 6 -7.62 16.59 -1.75
CA ALA A 6 -6.19 16.49 -1.54
C ALA A 6 -5.84 15.77 -0.25
N LEU A 7 -6.53 16.09 0.86
CA LEU A 7 -6.35 15.42 2.15
C LEU A 7 -6.75 13.94 2.08
N ASN A 8 -7.89 13.62 1.47
CA ASN A 8 -8.34 12.24 1.28
C ASN A 8 -7.29 11.43 0.51
N SER A 9 -6.80 11.96 -0.62
CA SER A 9 -5.75 11.31 -1.41
C SER A 9 -4.49 11.09 -0.61
N PHE A 10 -4.03 12.11 0.12
CA PHE A 10 -2.80 12.06 0.90
C PHE A 10 -2.91 11.06 2.05
N VAL A 11 -4.02 11.05 2.78
CA VAL A 11 -4.25 10.15 3.91
C VAL A 11 -4.35 8.69 3.43
N LEU A 12 -5.16 8.41 2.39
CA LEU A 12 -5.27 7.06 1.84
C LEU A 12 -3.91 6.54 1.35
N ALA A 13 -3.20 7.35 0.56
CA ALA A 13 -1.89 6.98 0.03
C ALA A 13 -0.86 6.75 1.14
N SER A 14 -0.87 7.59 2.19
CA SER A 14 0.05 7.46 3.33
C SER A 14 -0.22 6.18 4.13
N ILE A 15 -1.48 5.89 4.43
CA ILE A 15 -1.86 4.68 5.17
C ILE A 15 -1.52 3.42 4.36
N ALA A 16 -1.86 3.39 3.07
CA ALA A 16 -1.56 2.26 2.20
C ALA A 16 -0.05 2.05 2.02
N ALA A 17 0.71 3.12 1.81
CA ALA A 17 2.17 3.06 1.69
C ALA A 17 2.83 2.55 2.98
N PHE A 18 2.36 2.99 4.14
CA PHE A 18 2.84 2.49 5.42
C PHE A 18 2.46 1.03 5.66
N ALA A 19 1.21 0.66 5.38
CA ALA A 19 0.74 -0.71 5.53
C ALA A 19 1.52 -1.68 4.62
N THR A 20 1.74 -1.32 3.35
CA THR A 20 2.53 -2.13 2.42
C THR A 20 4.00 -2.22 2.82
N LEU A 21 4.58 -1.15 3.39
CA LEU A 21 5.94 -1.19 3.93
C LEU A 21 6.07 -2.20 5.06
N VAL A 22 5.16 -2.15 6.04
CA VAL A 22 5.16 -3.08 7.18
C VAL A 22 4.97 -4.52 6.69
N LEU A 23 3.98 -4.77 5.84
CA LEU A 23 3.72 -6.08 5.26
C LEU A 23 4.91 -6.56 4.41
N GLY A 24 5.50 -5.70 3.61
CA GLY A 24 6.69 -5.99 2.79
C GLY A 24 7.90 -6.40 3.64
N ILE A 25 8.15 -5.71 4.75
CA ILE A 25 9.20 -6.08 5.71
C ILE A 25 8.89 -7.45 6.32
N VAL A 26 7.67 -7.67 6.79
CA VAL A 26 7.26 -8.95 7.41
C VAL A 26 7.43 -10.12 6.43
N LEU A 27 6.94 -9.98 5.20
CA LEU A 27 7.02 -11.02 4.18
C LEU A 27 8.47 -11.33 3.79
N THR A 28 9.25 -10.28 3.49
CA THR A 28 10.64 -10.45 3.06
C THR A 28 11.51 -11.00 4.18
N TYR A 29 11.28 -10.57 5.41
CA TYR A 29 11.99 -11.09 6.57
C TYR A 29 11.61 -12.54 6.89
N SER A 30 10.33 -12.89 6.77
CA SER A 30 9.86 -14.28 6.92
C SER A 30 10.51 -15.21 5.90
N LYS A 31 10.63 -14.78 4.64
CA LYS A 31 11.36 -15.50 3.59
C LYS A 31 12.84 -15.69 3.91
N ARG A 32 13.48 -14.69 4.54
CA ARG A 32 14.89 -14.78 4.98
C ARG A 32 15.09 -15.75 6.12
N LEU A 33 14.17 -15.80 7.08
CA LEU A 33 14.27 -16.68 8.26
C LEU A 33 13.93 -18.13 7.92
N ASN A 34 12.99 -18.35 7.04
CA ASN A 34 12.49 -19.65 6.67
C ASN A 34 12.25 -19.75 5.16
N SER A 35 13.26 -20.29 4.46
CA SER A 35 13.24 -20.42 3.00
C SER A 35 12.57 -21.71 2.52
N ASN A 36 11.60 -22.26 3.28
CA ASN A 36 10.86 -23.42 2.82
C ASN A 36 9.97 -23.07 1.60
N LYS A 37 9.59 -24.11 0.83
CA LYS A 37 8.79 -23.93 -0.40
C LYS A 37 7.47 -23.22 -0.15
N LEU A 38 6.81 -23.50 0.98
CA LEU A 38 5.53 -22.86 1.33
C LEU A 38 5.68 -21.35 1.50
N THR A 39 6.68 -20.89 2.25
CA THR A 39 6.95 -19.47 2.45
C THR A 39 7.25 -18.78 1.12
N GLN A 40 8.05 -19.43 0.24
CA GLN A 40 8.33 -18.88 -1.09
C GLN A 40 7.07 -18.76 -1.94
N HIS A 41 6.20 -19.77 -1.95
CA HIS A 41 4.94 -19.71 -2.69
C HIS A 41 4.01 -18.61 -2.16
N LEU A 42 3.88 -18.46 -0.84
CA LEU A 42 3.05 -17.40 -0.23
C LEU A 42 3.56 -16.00 -0.58
N VAL A 43 4.88 -15.78 -0.53
CA VAL A 43 5.48 -14.49 -0.93
C VAL A 43 5.27 -14.22 -2.42
N ASN A 44 5.46 -15.22 -3.27
CA ASN A 44 5.23 -15.08 -4.70
C ASN A 44 3.74 -14.80 -5.01
N PHE A 45 2.83 -15.47 -4.30
CA PHE A 45 1.40 -15.25 -4.44
C PHE A 45 1.00 -13.82 -4.04
N SER A 46 1.56 -13.31 -2.93
CA SER A 46 1.29 -11.93 -2.49
C SER A 46 1.76 -10.86 -3.48
N SER A 47 2.67 -11.21 -4.40
CA SER A 47 3.15 -10.31 -5.45
C SER A 47 2.24 -10.24 -6.68
N LEU A 48 1.27 -11.15 -6.81
CA LEU A 48 0.37 -11.20 -7.98
C LEU A 48 -0.61 -10.02 -8.02
N GLY A 49 -0.87 -9.37 -6.88
CA GLY A 49 -1.80 -8.24 -6.80
C GLY A 49 -1.47 -7.09 -7.76
N TYR A 50 -0.19 -6.85 -8.03
CA TYR A 50 0.25 -5.80 -8.95
C TYR A 50 -0.10 -6.10 -10.42
N ALA A 51 -0.13 -7.37 -10.80
CA ALA A 51 -0.46 -7.80 -12.16
C ALA A 51 -1.98 -7.75 -12.46
N ILE A 52 -2.82 -7.69 -11.42
CA ILE A 52 -4.27 -7.66 -11.57
C ILE A 52 -4.73 -6.23 -11.88
N PRO A 53 -5.57 -6.00 -12.92
CA PRO A 53 -6.15 -4.69 -13.17
C PRO A 53 -6.93 -4.19 -11.94
N GLY A 54 -6.77 -2.88 -11.60
CA GLY A 54 -7.37 -2.31 -10.39
C GLY A 54 -8.89 -2.49 -10.29
N ALA A 55 -9.61 -2.38 -11.40
CA ALA A 55 -11.05 -2.60 -11.43
C ALA A 55 -11.42 -4.06 -11.12
N VAL A 56 -10.68 -5.03 -11.66
CA VAL A 56 -10.91 -6.47 -11.40
C VAL A 56 -10.64 -6.79 -9.93
N LEU A 57 -9.55 -6.26 -9.38
CA LEU A 57 -9.23 -6.42 -7.98
C LEU A 57 -10.31 -5.81 -7.07
N ALA A 58 -10.80 -4.62 -7.41
CA ALA A 58 -11.86 -3.95 -6.65
C ALA A 58 -13.16 -4.76 -6.62
N ILE A 59 -13.58 -5.33 -7.76
CA ILE A 59 -14.75 -6.21 -7.83
C ILE A 59 -14.52 -7.48 -6.99
N GLY A 60 -13.32 -8.05 -7.07
CA GLY A 60 -12.94 -9.21 -6.27
C GLY A 60 -12.94 -8.96 -4.76
N ILE A 61 -12.76 -7.70 -4.33
CA ILE A 61 -12.77 -7.30 -2.92
C ILE A 61 -14.18 -6.93 -2.45
N ILE A 62 -14.94 -6.17 -3.24
CA ILE A 62 -16.24 -5.65 -2.79
C ILE A 62 -17.26 -6.76 -2.56
N ILE A 63 -17.22 -7.83 -3.38
CA ILE A 63 -18.16 -8.95 -3.25
C ILE A 63 -18.04 -9.66 -1.88
N PRO A 64 -16.85 -10.18 -1.47
CA PRO A 64 -16.70 -10.80 -0.16
C PRO A 64 -16.87 -9.83 1.00
N PHE A 65 -16.48 -8.56 0.84
CA PHE A 65 -16.67 -7.55 1.88
C PHE A 65 -18.14 -7.25 2.13
N ALA A 66 -18.92 -7.07 1.07
CA ALA A 66 -20.37 -6.87 1.18
C ALA A 66 -21.08 -8.11 1.75
N ALA A 67 -20.66 -9.32 1.36
CA ALA A 67 -21.19 -10.56 1.92
C ALA A 67 -20.89 -10.67 3.43
N PHE A 68 -19.68 -10.32 3.86
CA PHE A 68 -19.31 -10.29 5.27
C PHE A 68 -20.14 -9.26 6.06
N ASP A 69 -20.22 -8.02 5.57
CA ASP A 69 -20.97 -6.94 6.22
C ASP A 69 -22.45 -7.32 6.39
N ASN A 70 -23.08 -7.83 5.33
CA ASN A 70 -24.48 -8.25 5.37
C ASN A 70 -24.73 -9.42 6.35
N THR A 71 -23.81 -10.39 6.38
CA THR A 71 -23.89 -11.53 7.30
C THR A 71 -23.74 -11.06 8.75
N LEU A 72 -22.75 -10.20 9.00
CA LEU A 72 -22.51 -9.66 10.34
C LEU A 72 -23.67 -8.80 10.82
N ASP A 73 -24.18 -7.89 9.98
CA ASP A 73 -25.31 -7.03 10.30
C ASP A 73 -26.57 -7.87 10.60
N GLY A 74 -26.82 -8.93 9.81
CA GLY A 74 -27.92 -9.86 10.04
C GLY A 74 -27.83 -10.57 11.40
N LEU A 75 -26.66 -11.11 11.73
CA LEU A 75 -26.41 -11.77 13.02
C LEU A 75 -26.56 -10.81 14.21
N MET A 76 -26.05 -9.58 14.05
CA MET A 76 -26.13 -8.58 15.12
C MET A 76 -27.55 -8.07 15.35
N ARG A 77 -28.34 -7.92 14.30
CA ARG A 77 -29.79 -7.57 14.41
C ARG A 77 -30.58 -8.70 15.05
N GLU A 78 -30.31 -9.95 14.68
CA GLU A 78 -31.04 -11.11 15.19
C GLU A 78 -30.77 -11.38 16.69
N HIS A 79 -29.52 -11.21 17.13
CA HIS A 79 -29.12 -11.61 18.48
C HIS A 79 -29.00 -10.43 19.47
N PHE A 80 -28.75 -9.22 18.98
CA PHE A 80 -28.44 -8.06 19.82
C PHE A 80 -29.35 -6.84 19.55
N ASP A 81 -30.29 -6.96 18.60
CA ASP A 81 -31.16 -5.87 18.18
C ASP A 81 -30.42 -4.59 17.76
N PHE A 82 -29.21 -4.75 17.21
CA PHE A 82 -28.28 -3.69 16.84
C PHE A 82 -27.81 -3.86 15.39
N SER A 83 -27.84 -2.76 14.60
CA SER A 83 -27.31 -2.74 13.23
C SER A 83 -25.85 -2.28 13.22
N THR A 84 -24.97 -3.07 12.61
CA THR A 84 -23.55 -2.68 12.40
C THR A 84 -23.38 -1.80 11.18
N GLY A 85 -24.30 -1.85 10.21
CA GLY A 85 -24.12 -1.23 8.91
C GLY A 85 -22.93 -1.81 8.12
N LEU A 86 -22.41 -1.03 7.19
CA LEU A 86 -21.26 -1.42 6.38
C LEU A 86 -19.96 -1.06 7.11
N ILE A 87 -19.15 -2.06 7.47
CA ILE A 87 -17.88 -1.90 8.19
C ILE A 87 -16.69 -1.98 7.22
N LEU A 88 -16.76 -2.87 6.24
CA LEU A 88 -15.71 -3.11 5.26
C LEU A 88 -16.05 -2.49 3.91
N SER A 89 -17.18 -2.87 3.33
CA SER A 89 -17.62 -2.37 2.02
C SER A 89 -18.12 -0.92 2.12
N GLY A 90 -17.84 -0.13 1.08
CA GLY A 90 -18.23 1.29 1.06
C GLY A 90 -17.51 2.15 2.12
N THR A 91 -16.34 1.74 2.57
CA THR A 91 -15.50 2.49 3.54
C THR A 91 -14.11 2.77 2.97
N ALA A 92 -13.40 3.74 3.54
CA ALA A 92 -12.01 4.02 3.20
C ALA A 92 -11.09 2.80 3.42
N PHE A 93 -11.46 1.88 4.32
CA PHE A 93 -10.75 0.64 4.56
C PHE A 93 -10.68 -0.23 3.31
N ALA A 94 -11.78 -0.37 2.55
CA ALA A 94 -11.79 -1.16 1.32
C ALA A 94 -10.77 -0.63 0.29
N ILE A 95 -10.63 0.71 0.18
CA ILE A 95 -9.65 1.33 -0.71
C ILE A 95 -8.22 1.02 -0.23
N VAL A 96 -7.93 1.25 1.05
CA VAL A 96 -6.61 0.99 1.64
C VAL A 96 -6.24 -0.49 1.51
N PHE A 97 -7.18 -1.40 1.73
CA PHE A 97 -6.97 -2.83 1.55
C PHE A 97 -6.62 -3.17 0.09
N SER A 98 -7.39 -2.63 -0.87
CA SER A 98 -7.13 -2.82 -2.30
C SER A 98 -5.75 -2.30 -2.71
N TYR A 99 -5.38 -1.10 -2.26
CA TYR A 99 -4.06 -0.52 -2.50
C TYR A 99 -2.95 -1.40 -1.88
N SER A 100 -3.18 -1.89 -0.66
CA SER A 100 -2.22 -2.75 0.02
C SER A 100 -1.99 -4.05 -0.75
N VAL A 101 -3.03 -4.72 -1.21
CA VAL A 101 -2.91 -5.93 -2.02
C VAL A 101 -2.20 -5.64 -3.35
N ARG A 102 -2.58 -4.54 -4.02
CA ARG A 102 -2.04 -4.19 -5.33
C ARG A 102 -0.56 -3.81 -5.28
N PHE A 103 -0.17 -2.97 -4.34
CA PHE A 103 1.17 -2.39 -4.29
C PHE A 103 2.15 -3.10 -3.35
N LEU A 104 1.74 -4.20 -2.72
CA LEU A 104 2.59 -5.00 -1.85
C LEU A 104 3.85 -5.50 -2.56
N ALA A 105 3.73 -5.89 -3.84
CA ALA A 105 4.86 -6.33 -4.66
C ALA A 105 5.95 -5.26 -4.80
N VAL A 106 5.56 -3.99 -4.97
CA VAL A 106 6.49 -2.86 -5.13
C VAL A 106 7.26 -2.64 -3.82
N SER A 107 6.54 -2.63 -2.69
CA SER A 107 7.16 -2.43 -1.38
C SER A 107 8.06 -3.61 -1.00
N SER A 108 7.58 -4.85 -1.12
CA SER A 108 8.36 -6.06 -0.80
C SER A 108 9.58 -6.20 -1.68
N GLY A 109 9.50 -5.89 -2.98
CA GLY A 109 10.64 -5.90 -3.90
C GLY A 109 11.73 -4.90 -3.51
N SER A 110 11.35 -3.68 -3.10
CA SER A 110 12.27 -2.66 -2.61
C SER A 110 12.97 -3.08 -1.30
N VAL A 111 12.22 -3.69 -0.38
CA VAL A 111 12.76 -4.24 0.88
C VAL A 111 13.69 -5.41 0.58
N GLU A 112 13.30 -6.35 -0.28
CA GLU A 112 14.12 -7.52 -0.66
C GLU A 112 15.44 -7.10 -1.31
N SER A 113 15.38 -6.17 -2.26
CA SER A 113 16.59 -5.59 -2.90
C SER A 113 17.52 -4.91 -1.89
N SER A 114 16.97 -4.28 -0.86
CA SER A 114 17.78 -3.67 0.19
C SER A 114 18.34 -4.69 1.17
N LEU A 115 17.56 -5.72 1.49
CA LEU A 115 17.93 -6.79 2.43
C LEU A 115 19.00 -7.71 1.82
N SER A 116 19.12 -7.80 0.49
CA SER A 116 20.18 -8.55 -0.19
C SER A 116 21.60 -8.02 0.12
N LYS A 117 21.71 -6.77 0.59
CA LYS A 117 22.98 -6.17 1.04
C LYS A 117 23.43 -6.67 2.42
N VAL A 118 22.51 -7.26 3.18
CA VAL A 118 22.80 -7.84 4.50
C VAL A 118 23.33 -9.25 4.31
N THR A 119 24.62 -9.45 4.59
CA THR A 119 25.28 -10.74 4.42
C THR A 119 24.91 -11.74 5.53
N PRO A 120 24.97 -13.06 5.27
CA PRO A 120 24.76 -14.07 6.30
C PRO A 120 25.72 -13.96 7.50
N SER A 121 26.94 -13.45 7.29
CA SER A 121 27.91 -13.21 8.35
C SER A 121 27.43 -12.15 9.36
N MET A 122 26.68 -11.13 8.91
CA MET A 122 26.07 -10.16 9.83
C MET A 122 25.00 -10.81 10.72
N ASP A 123 24.23 -11.77 10.18
CA ASP A 123 23.24 -12.53 10.97
C ASP A 123 23.94 -13.41 12.02
N MET A 124 25.02 -14.10 11.62
CA MET A 124 25.82 -14.92 12.52
C MET A 124 26.46 -14.08 13.63
N ALA A 125 27.06 -12.95 13.30
CA ALA A 125 27.65 -12.03 14.27
C ALA A 125 26.61 -11.51 15.27
N SER A 126 25.43 -11.11 14.78
CA SER A 126 24.33 -10.66 15.65
C SER A 126 23.89 -11.74 16.63
N ARG A 127 23.78 -13.00 16.16
CA ARG A 127 23.42 -14.14 17.04
C ARG A 127 24.50 -14.46 18.05
N SER A 128 25.78 -14.39 17.67
CA SER A 128 26.89 -14.57 18.59
C SER A 128 26.94 -13.55 19.72
N LEU A 129 26.39 -12.35 19.47
CA LEU A 129 26.18 -11.30 20.47
C LEU A 129 24.90 -11.48 21.30
N GLY A 130 24.19 -12.61 21.16
CA GLY A 130 23.00 -12.94 21.93
C GLY A 130 21.69 -12.29 21.42
N HIS A 131 21.68 -11.70 20.22
CA HIS A 131 20.46 -11.13 19.67
C HIS A 131 19.53 -12.22 19.09
N ASN A 132 18.24 -12.13 19.45
CA ASN A 132 17.19 -12.93 18.81
C ASN A 132 16.80 -12.33 17.43
N TYR A 133 15.93 -13.02 16.71
CA TYR A 133 15.52 -12.61 15.34
C TYR A 133 14.93 -11.19 15.27
N LEU A 134 14.05 -10.83 16.21
CA LEU A 134 13.45 -9.48 16.26
C LEU A 134 14.49 -8.42 16.60
N SER A 135 15.35 -8.69 17.58
CA SER A 135 16.44 -7.77 17.92
C SER A 135 17.39 -7.55 16.75
N THR A 136 17.71 -8.61 15.99
CA THR A 136 18.52 -8.52 14.76
C THR A 136 17.81 -7.70 13.70
N LEU A 137 16.49 -7.90 13.50
CA LEU A 137 15.73 -7.08 12.57
C LEU A 137 15.82 -5.59 12.91
N PHE A 138 15.51 -5.22 14.15
CA PHE A 138 15.44 -3.80 14.53
C PHE A 138 16.82 -3.14 14.67
N LYS A 139 17.83 -3.86 15.19
CA LYS A 139 19.15 -3.28 15.48
C LYS A 139 20.15 -3.36 14.31
N VAL A 140 20.00 -4.35 13.44
CA VAL A 140 20.94 -4.60 12.33
C VAL A 140 20.28 -4.36 10.98
N HIS A 141 19.19 -5.05 10.68
CA HIS A 141 18.62 -5.02 9.33
C HIS A 141 17.93 -3.70 9.00
N LEU A 142 16.99 -3.24 9.84
CA LEU A 142 16.24 -1.99 9.60
C LEU A 142 17.13 -0.76 9.39
N PRO A 143 18.20 -0.53 10.19
CA PRO A 143 19.12 0.57 9.93
C PRO A 143 19.82 0.49 8.56
N ILE A 144 20.11 -0.71 8.08
CA ILE A 144 20.77 -0.94 6.79
C ILE A 144 19.78 -0.73 5.64
N ILE A 145 18.58 -1.30 5.75
CA ILE A 145 17.58 -1.28 4.67
C ILE A 145 16.72 -0.01 4.62
N LYS A 146 16.76 0.83 5.65
CA LYS A 146 15.85 1.98 5.83
C LYS A 146 15.70 2.86 4.59
N ARG A 147 16.81 3.15 3.88
CA ARG A 147 16.75 4.01 2.68
C ARG A 147 15.94 3.36 1.57
N GLY A 148 16.22 2.09 1.26
CA GLY A 148 15.47 1.38 0.22
C GLY A 148 14.02 1.09 0.62
N ALA A 149 13.77 0.80 1.89
CA ALA A 149 12.42 0.63 2.42
C ALA A 149 11.58 1.92 2.29
N LEU A 150 12.16 3.08 2.66
CA LEU A 150 11.53 4.39 2.47
C LEU A 150 11.34 4.72 0.98
N THR A 151 12.29 4.38 0.12
CA THR A 151 12.14 4.52 -1.33
C THR A 151 10.94 3.73 -1.85
N GLY A 152 10.81 2.45 -1.48
CA GLY A 152 9.65 1.63 -1.83
C GLY A 152 8.33 2.21 -1.32
N MET A 153 8.31 2.71 -0.08
CA MET A 153 7.15 3.38 0.49
C MET A 153 6.75 4.64 -0.30
N LEU A 154 7.72 5.47 -0.72
CA LEU A 154 7.46 6.67 -1.51
C LEU A 154 6.91 6.33 -2.91
N VAL A 155 7.42 5.27 -3.55
CA VAL A 155 6.90 4.81 -4.84
C VAL A 155 5.45 4.36 -4.69
N VAL A 156 5.14 3.55 -3.68
CA VAL A 156 3.76 3.13 -3.40
C VAL A 156 2.85 4.31 -3.12
N PHE A 157 3.32 5.28 -2.33
CA PHE A 157 2.55 6.49 -2.04
C PHE A 157 2.14 7.23 -3.32
N VAL A 158 3.07 7.41 -4.27
CA VAL A 158 2.77 8.06 -5.56
C VAL A 158 1.84 7.21 -6.42
N ASP A 159 2.03 5.90 -6.43
CA ASP A 159 1.16 5.00 -7.18
C ASP A 159 -0.29 5.02 -6.64
N CYS A 160 -0.46 5.11 -5.31
CA CYS A 160 -1.76 5.27 -4.68
C CYS A 160 -2.45 6.61 -5.04
N LEU A 161 -1.68 7.71 -5.12
CA LEU A 161 -2.25 9.03 -5.46
C LEU A 161 -2.90 9.08 -6.85
N LYS A 162 -2.38 8.30 -7.79
CA LYS A 162 -2.89 8.22 -9.17
C LYS A 162 -3.82 7.03 -9.42
N GLU A 163 -4.08 6.20 -8.39
CA GLU A 163 -4.92 5.02 -8.56
C GLU A 163 -6.39 5.41 -8.69
N LEU A 164 -6.93 5.23 -9.88
CA LEU A 164 -8.29 5.62 -10.23
C LEU A 164 -9.27 4.43 -10.28
N PRO A 165 -9.01 3.34 -11.03
CA PRO A 165 -10.00 2.28 -11.25
C PRO A 165 -10.52 1.60 -9.97
N ALA A 166 -9.62 1.27 -9.05
CA ALA A 166 -10.03 0.66 -7.78
C ALA A 166 -10.76 1.67 -6.88
N THR A 167 -10.30 2.92 -6.86
CA THR A 167 -10.90 3.99 -6.05
C THR A 167 -12.33 4.28 -6.48
N LEU A 168 -12.61 4.36 -7.78
CA LEU A 168 -13.96 4.63 -8.31
C LEU A 168 -14.98 3.56 -7.87
N ILE A 169 -14.55 2.31 -7.76
CA ILE A 169 -15.44 1.18 -7.41
C ILE A 169 -15.62 1.05 -5.90
N LEU A 170 -14.56 1.29 -5.12
CA LEU A 170 -14.54 1.00 -3.69
C LEU A 170 -14.83 2.21 -2.81
N ARG A 171 -14.79 3.44 -3.35
CA ARG A 171 -14.94 4.65 -2.55
C ARG A 171 -16.29 4.72 -1.83
N PRO A 172 -16.31 5.25 -0.60
CA PRO A 172 -17.53 5.58 0.09
C PRO A 172 -18.37 6.61 -0.69
N PHE A 173 -19.64 6.66 -0.38
CA PHE A 173 -20.52 7.70 -0.91
C PHE A 173 -20.03 9.09 -0.46
N ASN A 174 -20.05 10.06 -1.35
CA ASN A 174 -19.52 11.43 -1.14
C ASN A 174 -18.03 11.51 -0.76
N PHE A 175 -17.24 10.50 -1.12
CA PHE A 175 -15.80 10.49 -0.89
C PHE A 175 -15.05 10.63 -2.22
N GLU A 176 -14.32 11.73 -2.36
CA GLU A 176 -13.56 12.02 -3.57
C GLU A 176 -12.06 12.11 -3.26
N THR A 177 -11.27 11.73 -4.25
CA THR A 177 -9.81 11.89 -4.26
C THR A 177 -9.42 12.81 -5.42
N LEU A 178 -8.15 13.25 -5.47
CA LEU A 178 -7.67 14.05 -6.62
C LEU A 178 -7.82 13.29 -7.94
N ALA A 179 -7.55 11.97 -7.94
CA ALA A 179 -7.67 11.16 -9.15
C ALA A 179 -9.13 11.03 -9.61
N THR A 180 -10.07 10.80 -8.68
CA THR A 180 -11.50 10.71 -9.01
C THR A 180 -12.05 12.06 -9.46
N GLN A 181 -11.58 13.17 -8.89
CA GLN A 181 -11.95 14.52 -9.31
C GLN A 181 -11.47 14.83 -10.72
N VAL A 182 -10.20 14.52 -11.04
CA VAL A 182 -9.67 14.67 -12.40
C VAL A 182 -10.53 13.89 -13.40
N TYR A 183 -10.87 12.66 -13.06
CA TYR A 183 -11.72 11.83 -13.91
C TYR A 183 -13.13 12.42 -14.10
N GLN A 184 -13.76 12.90 -13.02
CA GLN A 184 -15.09 13.51 -13.07
C GLN A 184 -15.09 14.72 -14.02
N PHE A 185 -14.18 15.66 -13.80
CA PHE A 185 -14.09 16.86 -14.65
C PHE A 185 -13.72 16.53 -16.09
N ALA A 186 -12.85 15.55 -16.32
CA ALA A 186 -12.53 15.12 -17.68
C ALA A 186 -13.73 14.47 -18.39
N SER A 187 -14.54 13.70 -17.65
CA SER A 187 -15.77 13.10 -18.18
C SER A 187 -16.85 14.11 -18.51
N ASP A 188 -16.88 15.23 -17.77
CA ASP A 188 -17.81 16.33 -17.95
C ASP A 188 -17.26 17.38 -18.96
N GLU A 189 -16.16 17.07 -19.68
CA GLU A 189 -15.46 17.96 -20.62
C GLU A 189 -14.93 19.26 -20.00
N LEU A 190 -14.81 19.34 -18.67
CA LEU A 190 -14.32 20.48 -17.89
C LEU A 190 -12.80 20.41 -17.66
N LEU A 191 -12.01 20.28 -18.73
CA LEU A 191 -10.56 20.04 -18.65
C LEU A 191 -9.79 21.13 -17.88
N GLU A 192 -10.19 22.39 -18.01
CA GLU A 192 -9.55 23.50 -17.29
C GLU A 192 -9.68 23.33 -15.76
N GLN A 193 -10.83 22.85 -15.28
CA GLN A 193 -11.09 22.63 -13.86
C GLN A 193 -10.33 21.42 -13.32
N SER A 194 -10.03 20.43 -14.15
CA SER A 194 -9.24 19.24 -13.78
C SER A 194 -7.76 19.57 -13.59
N ALA A 195 -7.27 20.63 -14.22
CA ALA A 195 -5.83 20.95 -14.35
C ALA A 195 -5.14 21.09 -12.97
N LEU A 196 -5.78 21.75 -12.00
CA LEU A 196 -5.18 21.96 -10.67
C LEU A 196 -4.93 20.64 -9.96
N SER A 197 -5.92 19.74 -9.94
CA SER A 197 -5.79 18.42 -9.30
C SER A 197 -4.76 17.55 -10.01
N ALA A 198 -4.74 17.58 -11.35
CA ALA A 198 -3.74 16.86 -12.15
C ALA A 198 -2.33 17.37 -11.88
N LEU A 199 -2.12 18.68 -11.83
CA LEU A 199 -0.82 19.29 -11.55
C LEU A 199 -0.30 18.93 -10.16
N ILE A 200 -1.17 18.86 -9.15
CA ILE A 200 -0.75 18.44 -7.80
C ILE A 200 -0.33 16.98 -7.78
N ILE A 201 -1.07 16.08 -8.42
CA ILE A 201 -0.67 14.67 -8.53
C ILE A 201 0.72 14.57 -9.17
N VAL A 202 0.97 15.31 -10.25
CA VAL A 202 2.26 15.33 -10.94
C VAL A 202 3.35 15.92 -10.05
N ALA A 203 3.10 17.07 -9.41
CA ALA A 203 4.08 17.75 -8.56
C ALA A 203 4.50 16.86 -7.38
N VAL A 204 3.54 16.20 -6.73
CA VAL A 204 3.82 15.24 -5.64
C VAL A 204 4.52 14.00 -6.18
N GLY A 205 4.18 13.54 -7.38
CA GLY A 205 4.82 12.40 -8.04
C GLY A 205 6.29 12.62 -8.40
N ILE A 206 6.70 13.86 -8.65
CA ILE A 206 8.09 14.23 -8.95
C ILE A 206 8.98 14.13 -7.70
N LEU A 207 8.45 14.37 -6.51
CA LEU A 207 9.22 14.37 -5.26
C LEU A 207 10.02 13.05 -5.02
N PRO A 208 9.42 11.86 -5.13
CA PRO A 208 10.18 10.60 -5.00
C PRO A 208 11.27 10.44 -6.04
N VAL A 209 11.02 10.90 -7.28
CA VAL A 209 12.00 10.81 -8.36
C VAL A 209 13.24 11.66 -8.03
N ILE A 210 13.04 12.88 -7.54
CA ILE A 210 14.14 13.77 -7.11
C ILE A 210 14.89 13.16 -5.92
N LEU A 211 14.18 12.59 -4.94
CA LEU A 211 14.79 11.95 -3.77
C LEU A 211 15.60 10.71 -4.15
N LEU A 212 15.11 9.93 -5.13
CA LEU A 212 15.81 8.78 -5.69
C LEU A 212 17.09 9.19 -6.40
N ASP A 213 17.03 10.19 -7.27
CA ASP A 213 18.18 10.69 -8.02
C ASP A 213 19.27 11.20 -7.08
N LYS A 214 18.93 12.00 -6.07
CA LYS A 214 19.87 12.45 -5.04
C LYS A 214 20.48 11.29 -4.25
N SER A 215 19.71 10.23 -3.96
CA SER A 215 20.19 9.06 -3.23
C SER A 215 21.20 8.24 -4.06
N ILE A 216 21.07 8.23 -5.37
CA ILE A 216 21.98 7.56 -6.31
C ILE A 216 23.23 8.41 -6.53
N SER A 217 23.06 9.69 -6.79
CA SER A 217 24.15 10.65 -7.08
C SER A 217 25.15 10.81 -5.94
N GLN A 218 24.75 10.66 -4.67
CA GLN A 218 25.65 10.71 -3.50
C GLN A 218 26.56 9.47 -3.35
N LYS A 219 26.49 8.50 -4.26
CA LYS A 219 27.30 7.28 -4.23
C LYS A 219 28.37 7.23 -5.34
N SER A 220 28.43 8.25 -6.20
CA SER A 220 29.50 8.45 -7.18
C SER A 220 30.56 9.39 -6.61
#